data_5bca670d29e4831639c6d610ac6dfaa1
#
_entry.id   5bca670d29e4831639c6d610ac6dfaa1
#
_cell.length_a   1.000
_cell.length_b   1.000
_cell.length_c   1.000
_cell.angle_alpha   90.00
_cell.angle_beta   90.00
_cell.angle_gamma   90.00
#
_symmetry.space_group_name_H-M   'P 1'
#
loop_
_entity.id
_entity.type
_entity.pdbx_description
1 polymer ?
#
loop_
_entity_poly.entity_id
_entity_poly.type
_entity_poly.pdbx_seq_one_letter_code
_entity_poly.pdbx_strand_id
1 'polypeptide(L)'
;MKTVPTLRVVSKPDAPAEPAELGVADLPAEVRLALTDIAGAAREGLLAMSVAAGMAVLQAMFDAEITAACGPKGVHDPDRSAVRHGAGEGSVVLGGRRVSVTRPRPGPWMGMRCRFAPTACSPWRTSSPRW
;
A
#
# COMPACT_ATOMS: atom_id res chain seq x y z
N MET A 1 36.04 -57.87 -31.30
CA MET A 1 35.15 -57.91 -30.11
C MET A 1 35.32 -56.63 -29.34
N LYS A 2 34.31 -55.74 -29.33
CA LYS A 2 34.34 -54.46 -28.60
C LYS A 2 33.74 -54.65 -27.21
N THR A 3 34.59 -54.49 -26.18
CA THR A 3 34.15 -54.58 -24.77
C THR A 3 33.32 -53.36 -24.40
N VAL A 4 32.09 -53.58 -24.02
CA VAL A 4 31.19 -52.55 -23.54
C VAL A 4 31.57 -52.19 -22.08
N PRO A 5 31.82 -50.88 -21.72
CA PRO A 5 32.13 -50.53 -20.34
C PRO A 5 30.88 -50.71 -19.47
N THR A 6 31.05 -51.45 -18.38
CA THR A 6 30.02 -51.68 -17.38
C THR A 6 29.71 -50.33 -16.66
N LEU A 7 28.50 -49.83 -16.78
CA LEU A 7 28.02 -48.67 -16.04
C LEU A 7 27.99 -49.02 -14.56
N ARG A 8 28.82 -48.32 -13.77
CA ARG A 8 28.79 -48.41 -12.30
C ARG A 8 27.64 -47.56 -11.82
N VAL A 9 26.65 -48.16 -11.19
CA VAL A 9 25.57 -47.45 -10.51
C VAL A 9 26.18 -46.65 -9.35
N VAL A 10 26.18 -45.32 -9.48
CA VAL A 10 26.53 -44.46 -8.36
C VAL A 10 25.37 -44.51 -7.38
N SER A 11 25.65 -45.06 -6.20
CA SER A 11 24.68 -45.06 -5.10
C SER A 11 24.26 -43.62 -4.84
N LYS A 12 22.94 -43.41 -4.75
CA LYS A 12 22.33 -42.11 -4.36
C LYS A 12 23.03 -41.67 -3.06
N PRO A 13 23.55 -40.43 -2.98
CA PRO A 13 24.04 -39.92 -1.72
C PRO A 13 22.93 -39.97 -0.69
N ASP A 14 23.25 -40.46 0.49
CA ASP A 14 22.37 -40.47 1.65
C ASP A 14 21.66 -39.12 1.79
N ALA A 15 20.43 -39.20 2.31
CA ALA A 15 19.57 -38.06 2.51
C ALA A 15 20.36 -36.84 3.08
N PRO A 16 20.10 -35.63 2.61
CA PRO A 16 20.79 -34.46 3.15
C PRO A 16 20.64 -34.50 4.67
N ALA A 17 21.78 -34.48 5.36
CA ALA A 17 21.82 -34.27 6.80
C ALA A 17 20.96 -33.04 7.06
N GLU A 18 20.01 -33.16 7.97
CA GLU A 18 19.23 -32.00 8.41
C GLU A 18 20.20 -30.86 8.70
N PRO A 19 19.94 -29.64 8.18
CA PRO A 19 20.82 -28.51 8.48
C PRO A 19 20.88 -28.42 10.00
N ALA A 20 22.05 -28.68 10.55
CA ALA A 20 22.29 -28.44 11.98
C ALA A 20 21.82 -27.00 12.21
N GLU A 21 20.78 -26.82 13.06
CA GLU A 21 20.30 -25.51 13.47
C GLU A 21 21.47 -24.86 14.23
N LEU A 22 22.32 -24.14 13.47
CA LEU A 22 23.30 -23.25 14.04
C LEU A 22 22.49 -22.18 14.75
N GLY A 23 22.33 -22.35 16.06
CA GLY A 23 21.65 -21.37 16.90
C GLY A 23 22.34 -20.02 16.73
N VAL A 24 21.56 -18.97 16.47
CA VAL A 24 22.07 -17.59 16.35
C VAL A 24 22.92 -17.22 17.58
N ALA A 25 22.74 -17.93 18.71
CA ALA A 25 23.51 -17.76 19.95
C ALA A 25 24.99 -18.21 19.82
N ASP A 26 25.31 -19.15 18.93
CA ASP A 26 26.65 -19.72 18.78
C ASP A 26 27.55 -18.87 17.83
N LEU A 27 26.98 -17.84 17.19
CA LEU A 27 27.71 -16.98 16.28
C LEU A 27 28.57 -15.95 17.06
N PRO A 28 29.73 -15.55 16.52
CA PRO A 28 30.54 -14.44 17.05
C PRO A 28 29.68 -13.17 17.23
N ALA A 29 30.01 -12.39 18.27
CA ALA A 29 29.24 -11.19 18.62
C ALA A 29 29.10 -10.19 17.45
N GLU A 30 30.15 -10.05 16.66
CA GLU A 30 30.16 -9.17 15.47
C GLU A 30 29.17 -9.63 14.40
N VAL A 31 29.08 -10.93 14.17
CA VAL A 31 28.15 -11.53 13.19
C VAL A 31 26.71 -11.35 13.66
N ARG A 32 26.45 -11.55 14.93
CA ARG A 32 25.10 -11.32 15.52
C ARG A 32 24.67 -9.87 15.39
N LEU A 33 25.57 -8.92 15.64
CA LEU A 33 25.31 -7.50 15.48
C LEU A 33 24.96 -7.17 14.01
N ALA A 34 25.77 -7.63 13.07
CA ALA A 34 25.53 -7.43 11.64
C ALA A 34 24.21 -8.02 11.18
N LEU A 35 23.82 -9.21 11.66
CA LEU A 35 22.53 -9.82 11.37
C LEU A 35 21.36 -9.00 11.94
N THR A 36 21.52 -8.45 13.12
CA THR A 36 20.52 -7.57 13.73
C THR A 36 20.31 -6.30 12.93
N ASP A 37 21.39 -5.68 12.46
CA ASP A 37 21.34 -4.49 11.61
C ASP A 37 20.68 -4.77 10.26
N ILE A 38 21.01 -5.89 9.63
CA ILE A 38 20.38 -6.32 8.38
C ILE A 38 18.88 -6.58 8.58
N ALA A 39 18.51 -7.26 9.66
CA ALA A 39 17.11 -7.52 9.96
C ALA A 39 16.34 -6.21 10.24
N GLY A 40 16.96 -5.26 10.92
CA GLY A 40 16.41 -3.94 11.15
C GLY A 40 16.18 -3.17 9.84
N ALA A 41 17.18 -3.12 8.99
CA ALA A 41 17.09 -2.48 7.68
C ALA A 41 16.02 -3.12 6.76
N ALA A 42 15.94 -4.45 6.76
CA ALA A 42 14.91 -5.18 6.00
C ALA A 42 13.50 -4.86 6.50
N ARG A 43 13.31 -4.80 7.81
CA ARG A 43 12.03 -4.44 8.43
C ARG A 43 11.59 -3.02 8.04
N GLU A 44 12.50 -2.05 8.11
CA GLU A 44 12.24 -0.67 7.70
C GLU A 44 11.87 -0.59 6.21
N GLY A 45 12.59 -1.30 5.34
CA GLY A 45 12.31 -1.37 3.92
C GLY A 45 10.93 -1.96 3.61
N LEU A 46 10.54 -3.03 4.27
CA LEU A 46 9.21 -3.64 4.12
C LEU A 46 8.08 -2.71 4.58
N LEU A 47 8.28 -1.99 5.68
CA LEU A 47 7.32 -0.99 6.15
C LEU A 47 7.18 0.15 5.15
N ALA A 48 8.28 0.66 4.60
CA ALA A 48 8.24 1.72 3.59
C ALA A 48 7.50 1.27 2.32
N MET A 49 7.78 0.06 1.83
CA MET A 49 7.07 -0.52 0.69
C MET A 49 5.58 -0.69 0.96
N SER A 50 5.21 -1.17 2.14
CA SER A 50 3.82 -1.35 2.56
C SER A 50 3.06 -0.03 2.57
N VAL A 51 3.66 1.03 3.12
CA VAL A 51 3.08 2.38 3.12
C VAL A 51 2.94 2.91 1.70
N ALA A 52 3.96 2.76 0.86
CA ALA A 52 3.92 3.21 -0.54
C ALA A 52 2.81 2.50 -1.33
N ALA A 53 2.69 1.18 -1.19
CA ALA A 53 1.63 0.40 -1.83
C ALA A 53 0.24 0.84 -1.35
N GLY A 54 0.06 1.00 -0.04
CA GLY A 54 -1.19 1.49 0.55
C GLY A 54 -1.58 2.88 0.04
N MET A 55 -0.61 3.78 -0.09
CA MET A 55 -0.84 5.12 -0.65
C MET A 55 -1.25 5.07 -2.13
N ALA A 56 -0.63 4.20 -2.94
CA ALA A 56 -0.99 4.04 -4.34
C ALA A 56 -2.43 3.56 -4.50
N VAL A 57 -2.86 2.58 -3.71
CA VAL A 57 -4.24 2.09 -3.70
C VAL A 57 -5.22 3.20 -3.28
N LEU A 58 -4.90 3.94 -2.23
CA LEU A 58 -5.74 5.02 -1.73
C LEU A 58 -5.93 6.14 -2.77
N GLN A 59 -4.87 6.52 -3.48
CA GLN A 59 -4.94 7.50 -4.56
C GLN A 59 -5.81 6.99 -5.71
N ALA A 60 -5.65 5.74 -6.13
CA ALA A 60 -6.47 5.13 -7.17
C ALA A 60 -7.96 5.11 -6.80
N MET A 61 -8.29 4.84 -5.53
CA MET A 61 -9.67 4.90 -5.03
C MET A 61 -10.22 6.32 -5.10
N PHE A 62 -9.47 7.32 -4.66
CA PHE A 62 -9.89 8.72 -4.75
C PHE A 62 -10.12 9.17 -6.19
N ASP A 63 -9.26 8.76 -7.12
CA ASP A 63 -9.41 9.09 -8.54
C ASP A 63 -10.63 8.40 -9.15
N ALA A 64 -10.92 7.17 -8.76
CA ALA A 64 -12.11 6.46 -9.19
C ALA A 64 -13.39 7.14 -8.67
N GLU A 65 -13.46 7.44 -7.38
CA GLU A 65 -14.61 8.10 -6.74
C GLU A 65 -14.88 9.49 -7.32
N ILE A 66 -13.83 10.31 -7.48
CA ILE A 66 -13.99 11.65 -8.04
C ILE A 66 -14.40 11.61 -9.52
N THR A 67 -13.94 10.59 -10.25
CA THR A 67 -14.31 10.41 -11.65
C THR A 67 -15.75 9.92 -11.77
N ALA A 68 -16.20 9.06 -10.89
CA ALA A 68 -17.60 8.63 -10.84
C ALA A 68 -18.57 9.78 -10.51
N ALA A 69 -18.16 10.68 -9.60
CA ALA A 69 -19.01 11.80 -9.18
C ALA A 69 -18.97 13.00 -10.14
N CYS A 70 -17.81 13.32 -10.68
CA CYS A 70 -17.56 14.55 -11.45
C CYS A 70 -17.37 14.34 -12.96
N GLY A 71 -17.32 13.07 -13.41
CA GLY A 71 -16.94 12.71 -14.77
C GLY A 71 -15.44 12.75 -15.03
N PRO A 72 -15.00 12.33 -16.23
CA PRO A 72 -13.60 12.35 -16.65
C PRO A 72 -13.02 13.77 -16.63
N LYS A 73 -11.72 13.87 -16.35
CA LYS A 73 -11.03 15.16 -16.33
C LYS A 73 -10.99 15.77 -17.75
N GLY A 74 -11.43 17.02 -17.88
CA GLY A 74 -11.39 17.75 -19.15
C GLY A 74 -12.59 17.50 -20.07
N VAL A 75 -13.53 16.64 -19.70
CA VAL A 75 -14.76 16.40 -20.47
C VAL A 75 -15.94 17.03 -19.73
N HIS A 76 -16.81 17.71 -20.50
CA HIS A 76 -18.05 18.23 -19.96
C HIS A 76 -19.10 17.11 -19.97
N ASP A 77 -19.56 16.73 -18.79
CA ASP A 77 -20.63 15.76 -18.60
C ASP A 77 -21.86 16.49 -18.05
N PRO A 78 -22.99 16.54 -18.77
CA PRO A 78 -24.21 17.18 -18.30
C PRO A 78 -24.85 16.45 -17.12
N ASP A 79 -24.64 15.15 -17.00
CA ASP A 79 -25.25 14.29 -15.97
C ASP A 79 -24.41 14.17 -14.68
N ARG A 80 -23.29 14.88 -14.63
CA ARG A 80 -22.43 14.87 -13.43
C ARG A 80 -23.18 15.39 -12.19
N SER A 81 -23.02 14.69 -11.09
CA SER A 81 -23.61 15.05 -9.79
C SER A 81 -22.82 16.12 -9.04
N ALA A 82 -21.51 16.26 -9.36
CA ALA A 82 -20.59 17.14 -8.66
C ALA A 82 -19.56 17.77 -9.64
N VAL A 83 -18.86 18.78 -9.16
CA VAL A 83 -17.75 19.43 -9.88
C VAL A 83 -16.46 19.23 -9.10
N ARG A 84 -15.34 19.06 -9.77
CA ARG A 84 -14.02 19.03 -9.15
C ARG A 84 -13.70 20.41 -8.55
N HIS A 85 -13.58 20.50 -7.24
CA HIS A 85 -13.38 21.77 -6.51
C HIS A 85 -11.98 21.87 -5.89
N GLY A 86 -10.98 21.29 -6.53
CA GLY A 86 -9.60 21.26 -6.02
C GLY A 86 -9.33 20.07 -5.11
N ALA A 87 -8.34 20.22 -4.26
CA ALA A 87 -7.90 19.19 -3.34
C ALA A 87 -7.70 19.74 -1.94
N GLY A 88 -7.77 18.90 -0.95
CA GLY A 88 -7.51 19.25 0.45
C GLY A 88 -6.51 18.29 1.07
N GLU A 89 -5.66 18.82 1.91
CA GLU A 89 -4.74 18.00 2.68
C GLU A 89 -5.46 17.26 3.81
N GLY A 90 -5.00 16.05 4.08
CA GLY A 90 -5.45 15.20 5.16
C GLY A 90 -4.32 14.32 5.63
N SER A 91 -4.60 13.45 6.59
CA SER A 91 -3.63 12.45 7.03
C SER A 91 -4.33 11.13 7.28
N VAL A 92 -3.60 10.05 7.01
CA VAL A 92 -4.04 8.68 7.20
C VAL A 92 -2.96 7.94 8.00
N VAL A 93 -3.35 6.96 8.79
CA VAL A 93 -2.39 6.10 9.49
C VAL A 93 -2.19 4.83 8.70
N LEU A 94 -0.99 4.63 8.20
CA LEU A 94 -0.56 3.44 7.47
C LEU A 94 0.69 2.85 8.13
N GLY A 95 0.68 1.56 8.42
CA GLY A 95 1.80 0.90 9.07
C GLY A 95 2.19 1.51 10.43
N GLY A 96 1.22 2.05 11.18
CA GLY A 96 1.48 2.72 12.45
C GLY A 96 2.06 4.13 12.35
N ARG A 97 2.27 4.65 11.13
CA ARG A 97 2.77 6.02 10.88
C ARG A 97 1.67 6.91 10.29
N ARG A 98 1.66 8.17 10.70
CA ARG A 98 0.78 9.16 10.10
C ARG A 98 1.40 9.69 8.81
N VAL A 99 0.71 9.49 7.69
CA VAL A 99 1.14 9.92 6.36
C VAL A 99 0.20 11.00 5.86
N SER A 100 0.73 12.07 5.31
CA SER A 100 -0.07 13.12 4.67
C SER A 100 -0.66 12.59 3.36
N VAL A 101 -1.90 12.95 3.08
CA VAL A 101 -2.61 12.56 1.88
C VAL A 101 -3.38 13.73 1.30
N THR A 102 -3.32 13.89 -0.01
CA THR A 102 -4.09 14.90 -0.72
C THR A 102 -5.38 14.27 -1.23
N ARG A 103 -6.52 14.76 -0.71
CA ARG A 103 -7.84 14.27 -1.08
C ARG A 103 -8.51 15.21 -2.06
N PRO A 104 -9.02 14.73 -3.21
CA PRO A 104 -9.82 15.56 -4.10
C PRO A 104 -11.13 15.94 -3.40
N ARG A 105 -11.61 17.15 -3.69
CA ARG A 105 -12.86 17.67 -3.13
C ARG A 105 -13.90 17.82 -4.25
N PRO A 106 -14.98 17.03 -4.23
CA PRO A 106 -16.15 17.32 -5.05
C PRO A 106 -16.88 18.53 -4.46
N GLY A 107 -17.29 19.45 -5.32
CA GLY A 107 -18.16 20.57 -4.96
C GLY A 107 -19.55 20.38 -5.57
N PRO A 108 -20.58 21.08 -5.05
CA PRO A 108 -21.92 21.02 -5.64
C PRO A 108 -21.89 21.55 -7.07
N TRP A 109 -22.62 20.91 -7.96
CA TRP A 109 -22.85 21.42 -9.30
C TRP A 109 -23.67 22.72 -9.22
N MET A 110 -23.16 23.84 -9.73
CA MET A 110 -23.80 25.16 -9.66
C MET A 110 -25.15 25.25 -10.40
N GLY A 111 -25.53 24.24 -11.17
CA GLY A 111 -26.88 24.17 -11.78
C GLY A 111 -27.99 23.85 -10.78
N MET A 112 -27.68 23.22 -9.70
CA MET A 112 -28.61 22.98 -8.59
C MET A 112 -28.44 24.10 -7.57
N ARG A 113 -29.11 25.23 -7.81
CA ARG A 113 -29.34 26.18 -6.73
C ARG A 113 -30.11 25.41 -5.65
N CYS A 114 -29.42 25.05 -4.57
CA CYS A 114 -30.10 24.60 -3.35
C CYS A 114 -31.01 25.72 -2.88
N ARG A 115 -32.25 25.72 -3.35
CA ARG A 115 -33.28 26.69 -3.01
C ARG A 115 -33.84 26.47 -1.59
N PHE A 116 -33.35 25.45 -0.89
CA PHE A 116 -33.80 25.07 0.42
C PHE A 116 -32.65 24.74 1.36
N ALA A 117 -32.58 25.57 2.43
CA ALA A 117 -31.95 25.39 3.73
C ALA A 117 -30.46 24.92 3.79
N PRO A 118 -29.61 25.61 4.55
CA PRO A 118 -28.19 25.32 4.72
C PRO A 118 -27.88 23.98 5.44
N THR A 119 -28.90 23.25 5.88
CA THR A 119 -28.80 22.05 6.67
C THR A 119 -28.90 20.74 5.86
N ALA A 120 -29.36 20.76 4.60
CA ALA A 120 -29.68 19.55 3.85
C ALA A 120 -28.67 19.17 2.74
N CYS A 121 -27.68 20.00 2.42
CA CYS A 121 -26.74 19.78 1.34
C CYS A 121 -25.34 19.33 1.80
N SER A 122 -25.18 18.73 2.95
CA SER A 122 -23.89 18.23 3.42
C SER A 122 -24.01 16.78 3.86
N PRO A 123 -23.94 15.81 2.92
CA PRO A 123 -23.82 14.40 3.30
C PRO A 123 -22.48 14.06 3.97
N TRP A 124 -21.55 15.02 4.05
CA TRP A 124 -20.20 14.84 4.57
C TRP A 124 -19.85 15.74 5.76
N ARG A 125 -20.83 16.16 6.53
CA ARG A 125 -20.56 16.74 7.84
C ARG A 125 -20.19 15.63 8.81
N THR A 126 -18.99 15.10 8.69
CA THR A 126 -18.37 14.45 9.82
C THR A 126 -18.09 15.53 10.86
N SER A 127 -18.91 15.54 11.90
CA SER A 127 -18.60 16.22 13.13
C SER A 127 -17.22 15.78 13.59
N SER A 128 -16.22 16.65 13.45
CA SER A 128 -14.96 16.46 14.13
C SER A 128 -15.23 16.45 15.61
N PRO A 129 -14.95 15.40 16.37
CA PRO A 129 -14.90 15.50 17.80
C PRO A 129 -13.75 16.45 18.15
N ARG A 130 -14.05 17.50 18.87
CA ARG A 130 -13.04 18.32 19.55
C ARG A 130 -12.41 17.43 20.61
N TRP A 131 -11.13 17.19 20.48
CA TRP A 131 -10.25 16.76 21.56
C TRP A 131 -9.37 17.94 21.96
#